data_651f1de4841345ab3458c13ef7743a35
#
_entry.id   651f1de4841345ab3458c13ef7743a35
#
_cell.length_a   1.000
_cell.length_b   1.000
_cell.length_c   1.000
_cell.angle_alpha   90.00
_cell.angle_beta   90.00
_cell.angle_gamma   90.00
#
_symmetry.space_group_name_H-M   'P 1'
#
loop_
_entity.id
_entity.type
_entity.pdbx_description
1 polymer ?
#
loop_
_entity_poly.entity_id
_entity_poly.type
_entity_poly.pdbx_seq_one_letter_code
_entity_poly.pdbx_strand_id
1 'polypeptide(L)'
;MEFPIKIREVQQSDIDQVCLIQESTQNFQETFNREIIEERIRNFADTFLLASLDNQVIAYISATDFATSSVSRWIVEMADREAISNGNLVIDALSVHPNYQGQGFGTLLLAAMKQVALQKNSPAIYLVCKDELLSYFEMNEFIEQGIVDLGVGNEVNFLMCWKNPFYQEEL
;
A
#
# COMPACT_ATOMS: atom_id res chain seq x y z
N MET A 1 7.38 13.90 26.29
CA MET A 1 7.11 14.62 25.03
C MET A 1 6.28 13.73 24.12
N GLU A 2 5.05 14.09 23.89
CA GLU A 2 4.23 13.34 22.94
C GLU A 2 4.72 13.67 21.52
N PHE A 3 5.02 12.64 20.75
CA PHE A 3 5.23 12.82 19.33
C PHE A 3 3.91 13.19 18.69
N PRO A 4 3.82 14.30 17.95
CA PRO A 4 2.57 14.73 17.34
C PRO A 4 2.10 13.82 16.20
N ILE A 5 2.95 12.88 15.75
CA ILE A 5 2.65 11.94 14.67
C ILE A 5 2.07 10.67 15.25
N LYS A 6 0.90 10.26 14.75
CA LYS A 6 0.24 9.00 15.12
C LYS A 6 -0.03 8.17 13.88
N ILE A 7 0.23 6.86 13.99
CA ILE A 7 -0.17 5.87 12.99
C ILE A 7 -1.34 5.09 13.58
N ARG A 8 -2.43 5.00 12.84
CA ARG A 8 -3.63 4.29 13.29
C ARG A 8 -4.44 3.74 12.13
N GLU A 9 -5.34 2.83 12.43
CA GLU A 9 -6.30 2.34 11.45
C GLU A 9 -7.29 3.43 11.04
N VAL A 10 -7.73 3.36 9.79
CA VAL A 10 -8.75 4.25 9.23
C VAL A 10 -10.11 4.05 9.90
N GLN A 11 -10.87 5.13 9.97
CA GLN A 11 -12.28 5.13 10.42
C GLN A 11 -13.17 5.77 9.37
N GLN A 12 -14.47 5.52 9.43
CA GLN A 12 -15.44 6.10 8.49
C GLN A 12 -15.38 7.64 8.47
N SER A 13 -15.10 8.26 9.62
CA SER A 13 -14.95 9.71 9.72
C SER A 13 -13.74 10.28 8.98
N ASP A 14 -12.82 9.43 8.53
CA ASP A 14 -11.61 9.86 7.82
C ASP A 14 -11.79 9.98 6.31
N ILE A 15 -12.91 9.54 5.76
CA ILE A 15 -13.14 9.43 4.30
C ILE A 15 -12.80 10.74 3.57
N ASP A 16 -13.31 11.86 4.06
CA ASP A 16 -13.12 13.15 3.37
C ASP A 16 -11.65 13.57 3.33
N GLN A 17 -10.92 13.38 4.42
CA GLN A 17 -9.49 13.72 4.47
C GLN A 17 -8.66 12.80 3.56
N VAL A 18 -8.96 11.50 3.52
CA VAL A 18 -8.29 10.55 2.62
C VAL A 18 -8.55 10.93 1.16
N CYS A 19 -9.78 11.24 0.81
CA CYS A 19 -10.14 11.66 -0.55
C CYS A 19 -9.42 12.95 -0.97
N LEU A 20 -9.28 13.92 -0.06
CA LEU A 20 -8.53 15.15 -0.34
C LEU A 20 -7.06 14.87 -0.63
N ILE A 21 -6.43 13.96 0.09
CA ILE A 21 -5.04 13.55 -0.17
C ILE A 21 -4.96 12.87 -1.52
N GLN A 22 -5.87 11.95 -1.81
CA GLN A 22 -5.91 11.22 -3.08
C GLN A 22 -6.05 12.18 -4.27
N GLU A 23 -6.92 13.16 -4.19
CA GLU A 23 -7.14 14.16 -5.24
C GLU A 23 -5.95 15.10 -5.42
N SER A 24 -5.22 15.39 -4.34
CA SER A 24 -4.07 16.31 -4.36
C SER A 24 -2.77 15.65 -4.79
N THR A 25 -2.72 14.33 -4.82
CA THR A 25 -1.55 13.59 -5.29
C THR A 25 -1.82 13.12 -6.71
N GLN A 26 -0.92 13.44 -7.64
CA GLN A 26 -0.95 12.89 -8.99
C GLN A 26 -0.53 11.43 -8.94
N ASN A 27 -1.33 10.63 -8.27
CA ASN A 27 -1.04 9.24 -8.16
C ASN A 27 -1.56 8.50 -9.38
N PHE A 28 -0.76 7.54 -9.82
CA PHE A 28 -0.97 6.64 -10.93
C PHE A 28 -2.33 5.92 -10.92
N GLN A 29 -3.04 5.93 -9.79
CA GLN A 29 -4.27 5.16 -9.65
C GLN A 29 -5.51 6.05 -9.75
N GLU A 30 -5.86 6.43 -10.97
CA GLU A 30 -7.15 7.04 -11.27
C GLU A 30 -8.33 6.17 -10.82
N THR A 31 -8.09 4.88 -10.61
CA THR A 31 -9.09 3.92 -10.15
C THR A 31 -9.30 3.94 -8.64
N PHE A 32 -8.41 4.58 -7.85
CA PHE A 32 -8.56 4.65 -6.41
C PHE A 32 -9.39 5.89 -6.03
N ASN A 33 -10.69 5.79 -6.27
CA ASN A 33 -11.65 6.86 -6.08
C ASN A 33 -12.39 6.72 -4.74
N ARG A 34 -13.30 7.68 -4.45
CA ARG A 34 -14.07 7.70 -3.20
C ARG A 34 -14.83 6.40 -2.96
N GLU A 35 -15.46 5.84 -3.96
CA GLU A 35 -16.22 4.59 -3.84
C GLU A 35 -15.33 3.41 -3.41
N ILE A 36 -14.16 3.30 -4.03
CA ILE A 36 -13.16 2.30 -3.67
C ILE A 36 -12.63 2.55 -2.25
N ILE A 37 -12.33 3.79 -1.90
CA ILE A 37 -11.87 4.14 -0.55
C ILE A 37 -12.92 3.73 0.50
N GLU A 38 -14.18 4.02 0.26
CA GLU A 38 -15.27 3.63 1.16
C GLU A 38 -15.36 2.10 1.32
N GLU A 39 -15.23 1.38 0.23
CA GLU A 39 -15.23 -0.08 0.26
C GLU A 39 -14.03 -0.63 1.05
N ARG A 40 -12.83 -0.07 0.86
CA ARG A 40 -11.64 -0.46 1.60
C ARG A 40 -11.79 -0.20 3.10
N ILE A 41 -12.39 0.90 3.49
CA ILE A 41 -12.65 1.22 4.90
C ILE A 41 -13.63 0.23 5.52
N ARG A 42 -14.66 -0.19 4.78
CA ARG A 42 -15.63 -1.17 5.29
C ARG A 42 -15.04 -2.56 5.45
N ASN A 43 -14.22 -3.00 4.50
CA ASN A 43 -13.82 -4.40 4.40
C ASN A 43 -12.35 -4.67 4.75
N PHE A 44 -11.49 -3.65 4.73
CA PHE A 44 -10.05 -3.78 4.93
C PHE A 44 -9.50 -2.69 5.85
N ALA A 45 -10.24 -2.30 6.87
CA ALA A 45 -9.81 -1.25 7.80
C ALA A 45 -8.52 -1.60 8.53
N ASP A 46 -8.30 -2.86 8.85
CA ASP A 46 -7.11 -3.34 9.57
C ASP A 46 -5.83 -3.29 8.73
N THR A 47 -5.96 -3.14 7.41
CA THR A 47 -4.84 -2.92 6.48
C THR A 47 -4.92 -1.57 5.77
N PHE A 48 -5.64 -0.62 6.36
CA PHE A 48 -5.74 0.76 5.87
C PHE A 48 -5.28 1.70 6.99
N LEU A 49 -4.03 2.15 6.90
CA LEU A 49 -3.38 2.90 7.96
C LEU A 49 -3.22 4.36 7.60
N LEU A 50 -3.40 5.23 8.58
CA LEU A 50 -3.25 6.67 8.44
C LEU A 50 -2.08 7.18 9.28
N ALA A 51 -1.37 8.16 8.75
CA ALA A 51 -0.48 9.00 9.53
C ALA A 51 -1.20 10.33 9.79
N SER A 52 -1.29 10.73 11.05
CA SER A 52 -1.86 12.02 11.42
C SER A 52 -0.86 12.86 12.19
N LEU A 53 -0.95 14.18 12.00
CA LEU A 53 -0.17 15.18 12.69
C LEU A 53 -1.16 16.16 13.33
N ASP A 54 -1.13 16.28 14.66
CA ASP A 54 -2.07 17.13 15.41
C ASP A 54 -3.54 16.86 15.02
N ASN A 55 -3.89 15.58 14.93
CA ASN A 55 -5.23 15.08 14.55
C ASN A 55 -5.64 15.34 13.08
N GLN A 56 -4.73 15.84 12.25
CA GLN A 56 -4.97 15.99 10.82
C GLN A 56 -4.32 14.83 10.06
N VAL A 57 -5.07 14.16 9.21
CA VAL A 57 -4.55 13.09 8.35
C VAL A 57 -3.64 13.71 7.29
N ILE A 58 -2.39 13.25 7.23
CA ILE A 58 -1.38 13.76 6.28
C ILE A 58 -0.90 12.72 5.27
N ALA A 59 -1.15 11.46 5.52
CA ALA A 59 -0.74 10.37 4.64
C ALA A 59 -1.57 9.12 4.92
N TYR A 60 -1.63 8.23 3.94
CA TYR A 60 -2.28 6.93 4.14
C TYR A 60 -1.64 5.84 3.29
N ILE A 61 -1.82 4.59 3.74
CA ILE A 61 -1.48 3.39 2.99
C ILE A 61 -2.66 2.42 3.06
N SER A 62 -3.02 1.83 1.92
CA SER A 62 -4.08 0.84 1.84
C SER A 62 -3.55 -0.43 1.21
N ALA A 63 -3.79 -1.56 1.85
CA ALA A 63 -3.49 -2.88 1.31
C ALA A 63 -4.74 -3.77 1.35
N THR A 64 -4.81 -4.69 0.42
CA THR A 64 -5.90 -5.68 0.31
C THR A 64 -5.31 -7.05 0.02
N ASP A 65 -6.15 -8.03 -0.20
CA ASP A 65 -5.75 -9.33 -0.70
C ASP A 65 -5.65 -9.34 -2.24
N PHE A 66 -5.12 -10.42 -2.81
CA PHE A 66 -5.00 -10.56 -4.26
C PHE A 66 -6.35 -10.57 -4.97
N ALA A 67 -7.38 -11.13 -4.37
CA ALA A 67 -8.69 -11.24 -5.00
C ALA A 67 -9.37 -9.88 -5.20
N THR A 68 -9.10 -8.94 -4.29
CA THR A 68 -9.73 -7.61 -4.27
C THR A 68 -8.92 -6.55 -5.00
N SER A 69 -7.58 -6.67 -4.99
CA SER A 69 -6.69 -5.67 -5.56
C SER A 69 -6.94 -5.46 -7.05
N SER A 70 -7.02 -4.20 -7.46
CA SER A 70 -7.18 -3.82 -8.87
C SER A 70 -5.98 -4.19 -9.75
N VAL A 71 -4.81 -4.39 -9.16
CA VAL A 71 -3.60 -4.78 -9.88
C VAL A 71 -3.34 -6.28 -9.86
N SER A 72 -4.14 -7.06 -9.15
CA SER A 72 -3.92 -8.51 -8.97
C SER A 72 -3.91 -9.29 -10.27
N ARG A 73 -4.78 -8.96 -11.23
CA ARG A 73 -4.82 -9.65 -12.53
C ARG A 73 -3.52 -9.54 -13.31
N TRP A 74 -2.76 -8.46 -13.08
CA TRP A 74 -1.46 -8.23 -13.72
C TRP A 74 -0.35 -8.99 -13.01
N ILE A 75 -0.51 -9.17 -11.70
CA ILE A 75 0.44 -9.89 -10.84
C ILE A 75 0.31 -11.41 -11.03
N VAL A 76 -0.91 -11.91 -11.27
CA VAL A 76 -1.22 -13.35 -11.41
C VAL A 76 -0.37 -14.04 -12.50
N GLU A 77 -0.08 -13.34 -13.59
CA GLU A 77 0.76 -13.89 -14.66
C GLU A 77 2.23 -14.02 -14.26
N MET A 78 2.68 -13.27 -13.27
CA MET A 78 4.07 -13.19 -12.85
C MET A 78 4.35 -13.85 -11.51
N ALA A 79 3.33 -13.94 -10.65
CA ALA A 79 3.48 -14.49 -9.31
C ALA A 79 3.27 -16.01 -9.32
N ASP A 80 4.01 -16.70 -8.45
CA ASP A 80 3.75 -18.09 -8.12
C ASP A 80 2.30 -18.24 -7.62
N ARG A 81 1.67 -19.37 -7.96
CA ARG A 81 0.33 -19.70 -7.46
C ARG A 81 0.23 -19.68 -5.93
N GLU A 82 1.33 -19.96 -5.24
CA GLU A 82 1.41 -19.86 -3.79
C GLU A 82 1.22 -18.44 -3.29
N ALA A 83 1.72 -17.44 -4.02
CA ALA A 83 1.57 -16.03 -3.67
C ALA A 83 0.10 -15.58 -3.66
N ILE A 84 -0.74 -16.20 -4.50
CA ILE A 84 -2.15 -15.83 -4.65
C ILE A 84 -3.02 -16.43 -3.55
N SER A 85 -2.62 -17.59 -3.00
CA SER A 85 -3.49 -18.41 -2.15
C SER A 85 -3.27 -18.22 -0.63
N ASN A 86 -2.25 -17.50 -0.18
CA ASN A 86 -1.73 -17.62 1.19
C ASN A 86 -1.79 -16.35 2.04
N GLY A 87 -2.77 -15.48 1.83
CA GLY A 87 -2.96 -14.32 2.71
C GLY A 87 -1.92 -13.21 2.50
N ASN A 88 -1.32 -13.13 1.33
CA ASN A 88 -0.44 -12.03 0.96
C ASN A 88 -1.19 -10.72 0.90
N LEU A 89 -0.51 -9.65 1.23
CA LEU A 89 -1.03 -8.30 1.12
C LEU A 89 -0.59 -7.67 -0.20
N VAL A 90 -1.47 -6.87 -0.79
CA VAL A 90 -1.16 -6.06 -1.98
C VAL A 90 -1.44 -4.61 -1.65
N ILE A 91 -0.42 -3.76 -1.73
CA ILE A 91 -0.60 -2.33 -1.51
C ILE A 91 -1.31 -1.74 -2.73
N ASP A 92 -2.50 -1.19 -2.52
CA ASP A 92 -3.29 -0.51 -3.53
C ASP A 92 -2.94 0.96 -3.66
N ALA A 93 -2.61 1.61 -2.55
CA ALA A 93 -2.31 3.03 -2.53
C ALA A 93 -1.38 3.39 -1.37
N LEU A 94 -0.50 4.32 -1.65
CA LEU A 94 0.38 4.97 -0.67
C LEU A 94 0.48 6.42 -1.09
N SER A 95 -0.04 7.33 -0.28
CA SER A 95 -0.10 8.75 -0.63
C SER A 95 0.24 9.62 0.57
N VAL A 96 1.05 10.65 0.30
CA VAL A 96 1.44 11.66 1.30
C VAL A 96 0.95 13.02 0.80
N HIS A 97 0.29 13.78 1.67
CA HIS A 97 -0.14 15.13 1.36
C HIS A 97 1.03 15.96 0.81
N PRO A 98 0.85 16.75 -0.27
CA PRO A 98 1.94 17.47 -0.92
C PRO A 98 2.83 18.30 0.01
N ASN A 99 2.23 18.90 1.05
CA ASN A 99 2.98 19.72 2.02
C ASN A 99 3.88 18.90 2.95
N TYR A 100 3.75 17.59 2.96
CA TYR A 100 4.48 16.69 3.86
C TYR A 100 5.34 15.66 3.14
N GLN A 101 5.44 15.76 1.82
CA GLN A 101 6.28 14.86 1.01
C GLN A 101 7.77 15.11 1.29
N GLY A 102 8.58 14.08 1.13
CA GLY A 102 10.02 14.16 1.34
C GLY A 102 10.46 14.16 2.81
N GLN A 103 9.56 13.86 3.75
CA GLN A 103 9.82 13.89 5.19
C GLN A 103 9.79 12.50 5.84
N GLY A 104 9.67 11.44 5.06
CA GLY A 104 9.73 10.07 5.55
C GLY A 104 8.39 9.45 5.96
N PHE A 105 7.26 10.10 5.72
CA PHE A 105 5.95 9.56 6.11
C PHE A 105 5.57 8.30 5.32
N GLY A 106 5.90 8.25 4.04
CA GLY A 106 5.70 7.05 3.23
C GLY A 106 6.48 5.85 3.78
N THR A 107 7.73 6.05 4.13
CA THR A 107 8.58 5.03 4.74
C THR A 107 8.03 4.57 6.08
N LEU A 108 7.52 5.50 6.89
CA LEU A 108 6.88 5.17 8.18
C LEU A 108 5.65 4.30 7.99
N LEU A 109 4.80 4.62 7.00
CA LEU A 109 3.61 3.82 6.68
C LEU A 109 3.97 2.44 6.12
N LEU A 110 5.01 2.34 5.31
CA LEU A 110 5.50 1.03 4.83
C LEU A 110 5.97 0.17 5.99
N ALA A 111 6.71 0.74 6.94
CA ALA A 111 7.14 0.04 8.14
C ALA A 111 5.94 -0.43 8.99
N ALA A 112 4.93 0.41 9.13
CA ALA A 112 3.71 0.05 9.85
C ALA A 112 2.94 -1.08 9.16
N MET A 113 2.87 -1.07 7.83
CA MET A 113 2.23 -2.16 7.08
C MET A 113 3.00 -3.48 7.19
N LYS A 114 4.33 -3.44 7.21
CA LYS A 114 5.14 -4.63 7.49
C LYS A 114 4.83 -5.19 8.87
N GLN A 115 4.62 -4.34 9.86
CA GLN A 115 4.24 -4.77 11.21
C GLN A 115 2.86 -5.47 11.20
N VAL A 116 1.91 -4.94 10.44
CA VAL A 116 0.60 -5.60 10.25
C VAL A 116 0.77 -6.97 9.59
N ALA A 117 1.62 -7.08 8.59
CA ALA A 117 1.92 -8.35 7.93
C ALA A 117 2.51 -9.39 8.90
N LEU A 118 3.38 -8.95 9.81
CA LEU A 118 3.91 -9.81 10.87
C LEU A 118 2.80 -10.31 11.79
N GLN A 119 1.92 -9.44 12.24
CA GLN A 119 0.80 -9.77 13.12
C GLN A 119 -0.20 -10.72 12.49
N LYS A 120 -0.44 -10.58 11.17
CA LYS A 120 -1.35 -11.43 10.41
C LYS A 120 -0.69 -12.72 9.91
N ASN A 121 0.60 -12.88 10.12
CA ASN A 121 1.39 -13.96 9.52
C ASN A 121 1.20 -14.00 7.98
N SER A 122 1.23 -12.84 7.35
CA SER A 122 1.18 -12.73 5.89
C SER A 122 2.54 -13.08 5.29
N PRO A 123 2.60 -13.93 4.26
CA PRO A 123 3.90 -14.35 3.69
C PRO A 123 4.68 -13.22 3.05
N ALA A 124 3.99 -12.28 2.43
CA ALA A 124 4.62 -11.19 1.70
C ALA A 124 3.69 -10.00 1.50
N ILE A 125 4.29 -8.86 1.16
CA ILE A 125 3.59 -7.67 0.67
C ILE A 125 4.03 -7.42 -0.75
N TYR A 126 3.08 -7.25 -1.66
CA TYR A 126 3.31 -6.92 -3.07
C TYR A 126 2.83 -5.52 -3.38
N LEU A 127 3.46 -4.90 -4.36
CA LEU A 127 3.00 -3.64 -4.94
C LEU A 127 3.47 -3.52 -6.38
N VAL A 128 2.83 -2.64 -7.13
CA VAL A 128 3.26 -2.26 -8.47
C VAL A 128 3.64 -0.78 -8.45
N CYS A 129 4.80 -0.45 -8.97
CA CYS A 129 5.29 0.93 -9.00
C CYS A 129 5.87 1.31 -10.35
N LYS A 130 5.95 2.61 -10.60
CA LYS A 130 6.65 3.17 -11.74
C LYS A 130 8.16 3.12 -11.53
N ASP A 131 8.90 3.17 -12.64
CA ASP A 131 10.36 3.22 -12.67
C ASP A 131 10.94 4.30 -11.73
N GLU A 132 10.31 5.46 -11.69
CA GLU A 132 10.74 6.59 -10.85
C GLU A 132 10.73 6.28 -9.35
N LEU A 133 9.90 5.34 -8.91
CA LEU A 133 9.75 4.95 -7.51
C LEU A 133 10.50 3.66 -7.16
N LEU A 134 11.14 3.03 -8.14
CA LEU A 134 11.84 1.75 -7.94
C LEU A 134 12.87 1.84 -6.83
N SER A 135 13.76 2.84 -6.89
CA SER A 135 14.81 3.05 -5.88
C SER A 135 14.24 3.30 -4.49
N TYR A 136 13.12 4.04 -4.41
CA TYR A 136 12.45 4.30 -3.14
C TYR A 136 11.98 3.02 -2.47
N PHE A 137 11.32 2.13 -3.24
CA PHE A 137 10.86 0.86 -2.68
C PHE A 137 12.00 -0.11 -2.40
N GLU A 138 13.06 -0.12 -3.21
CA GLU A 138 14.27 -0.90 -2.92
C GLU A 138 14.92 -0.47 -1.60
N MET A 139 14.99 0.83 -1.32
CA MET A 139 15.47 1.35 -0.04
C MET A 139 14.61 0.92 1.14
N ASN A 140 13.36 0.62 0.89
CA ASN A 140 12.41 0.11 1.89
C ASN A 140 12.32 -1.44 1.88
N GLU A 141 13.35 -2.10 1.33
CA GLU A 141 13.52 -3.55 1.36
C GLU A 141 12.54 -4.34 0.46
N PHE A 142 11.91 -3.69 -0.49
CA PHE A 142 11.17 -4.39 -1.53
C PHE A 142 12.12 -4.81 -2.64
N ILE A 143 11.89 -5.99 -3.19
CA ILE A 143 12.71 -6.58 -4.26
C ILE A 143 11.91 -6.61 -5.54
N GLU A 144 12.50 -6.12 -6.63
CA GLU A 144 11.89 -6.17 -7.95
C GLU A 144 11.70 -7.61 -8.42
N GLN A 145 10.50 -7.90 -8.92
CA GLN A 145 10.12 -9.23 -9.44
C GLN A 145 9.97 -9.25 -10.96
N GLY A 146 10.00 -8.10 -11.61
CA GLY A 146 9.90 -8.00 -13.05
C GLY A 146 8.98 -6.87 -13.52
N ILE A 147 8.88 -6.73 -14.83
CA ILE A 147 8.09 -5.69 -15.49
C ILE A 147 6.63 -6.13 -15.59
N VAL A 148 5.71 -5.23 -15.27
CA VAL A 148 4.27 -5.44 -15.41
C VAL A 148 3.74 -4.52 -16.50
N ASP A 149 3.05 -5.08 -17.49
CA ASP A 149 2.35 -4.31 -18.50
C ASP A 149 0.90 -4.07 -18.03
N LEU A 150 0.59 -2.84 -17.65
CA LEU A 150 -0.77 -2.46 -17.25
C LEU A 150 -1.67 -2.10 -18.42
N GLY A 151 -1.15 -2.18 -19.66
CA GLY A 151 -1.92 -1.86 -20.87
C GLY A 151 -2.26 -0.37 -21.02
N VAL A 152 -1.65 0.50 -20.23
CA VAL A 152 -1.91 1.94 -20.24
C VAL A 152 -0.63 2.70 -20.59
N GLY A 153 -0.55 3.22 -21.80
CA GLY A 153 0.56 4.06 -22.23
C GLY A 153 1.89 3.32 -22.38
N ASN A 154 2.97 4.09 -22.51
CA ASN A 154 4.34 3.58 -22.64
C ASN A 154 5.10 3.53 -21.30
N GLU A 155 4.38 3.61 -20.18
CA GLU A 155 5.00 3.62 -18.86
C GLU A 155 5.42 2.21 -18.45
N VAL A 156 6.65 2.11 -17.93
CA VAL A 156 7.18 0.87 -17.39
C VAL A 156 6.80 0.78 -15.91
N ASN A 157 6.16 -0.32 -15.54
CA ASN A 157 5.78 -0.62 -14.16
C ASN A 157 6.47 -1.89 -13.70
N PHE A 158 6.75 -1.97 -12.41
CA PHE A 158 7.46 -3.08 -11.81
C PHE A 158 6.64 -3.69 -10.68
N LEU A 159 6.63 -5.02 -10.64
CA LEU A 159 6.14 -5.75 -9.47
C LEU A 159 7.25 -5.79 -8.43
N MET A 160 6.92 -5.36 -7.22
CA MET A 160 7.82 -5.36 -6.07
C MET A 160 7.27 -6.28 -4.99
N CYS A 161 8.16 -6.92 -4.24
CA CYS A 161 7.79 -7.84 -3.17
C CYS A 161 8.68 -7.64 -1.94
N TRP A 162 8.05 -7.55 -0.78
CA TRP A 162 8.72 -7.71 0.51
C TRP A 162 8.28 -9.03 1.13
N LYS A 163 9.23 -9.92 1.39
CA LYS A 163 8.95 -11.21 2.04
C LYS A 163 9.04 -11.06 3.55
N ASN A 164 8.02 -11.56 4.25
CA ASN A 164 8.02 -11.58 5.70
C ASN A 164 9.05 -12.61 6.18
N PRO A 165 10.15 -12.17 6.83
CA PRO A 165 11.21 -13.09 7.28
C PRO A 165 10.78 -13.98 8.45
N PHE A 166 9.65 -13.66 9.09
CA PHE A 166 9.11 -14.42 10.22
C PHE A 166 7.88 -15.24 9.86
N TYR A 167 7.59 -15.34 8.56
CA TYR A 167 6.45 -16.15 8.10
C TYR A 167 6.61 -17.61 8.53
N GLN A 168 5.55 -18.16 9.10
CA GLN A 168 5.48 -19.57 9.49
C GLN A 168 4.34 -20.23 8.73
N GLU A 169 4.68 -21.27 7.97
CA GLU A 169 3.65 -22.08 7.32
C GLU A 169 2.77 -22.75 8.39
N GLU A 170 1.47 -22.65 8.24
CA GLU A 170 0.51 -23.40 9.04
C GLU A 170 0.55 -24.87 8.59
N LEU A 171 0.90 -25.73 9.54
CA LEU A 171 0.89 -27.18 9.33
C LEU A 171 -0.53 -27.72 9.41
#